data_470e2012c105e88dfc2633aedda57690
#
_entry.id   470e2012c105e88dfc2633aedda57690
#
_cell.length_a   1.000
_cell.length_b   1.000
_cell.length_c   1.000
_cell.angle_alpha   90.00
_cell.angle_beta   90.00
_cell.angle_gamma   90.00
#
_symmetry.space_group_name_H-M   'P 1'
#
loop_
_entity.id
_entity.type
_entity.pdbx_description
1 polymer ?
#
loop_
_entity_poly.entity_id
_entity_poly.type
_entity_poly.pdbx_seq_one_letter_code
_entity_poly.pdbx_strand_id
1 'polypeptide(L)'
;MKIKSAKKLGKNFHYRWSTHQPVVRAMVELINPELILELGVGRYSTPLFIKFPAQKIIHVESEQGWLDLVKKENADGITSKSEFRHHDIAPLGIESIKILPSQLNESQKSAIDNYYQSLATEIEIMPYKSSLIFTDGFASCRKSTVDCLTSVTDVMIFHDAEKPEAYGYDKLEPKLYETHDEYLLKTATSWTGFMIKKDIATEERINEVINKYVDIYIAELGIDRKGFELIKK
;
A
#
# COMPACT_ATOMS: atom_id res chain seq x y z
N MET A 1 1.81 -1.81 22.88
CA MET A 1 0.87 -0.68 23.16
C MET A 1 -0.55 -1.18 22.92
N LYS A 2 -1.35 -1.33 23.97
CA LYS A 2 -2.77 -1.71 23.82
C LYS A 2 -3.47 -0.55 23.10
N ILE A 3 -4.11 -0.81 21.95
CA ILE A 3 -4.93 0.16 21.23
C ILE A 3 -6.12 0.52 22.13
N LYS A 4 -5.98 1.54 22.98
CA LYS A 4 -7.02 2.03 23.90
C LYS A 4 -8.24 2.64 23.16
N SER A 5 -8.21 2.76 21.84
CA SER A 5 -9.26 3.43 21.07
C SER A 5 -10.34 2.51 20.49
N ALA A 6 -10.13 1.20 20.44
CA ALA A 6 -11.09 0.27 19.82
C ALA A 6 -12.47 0.26 20.49
N LYS A 7 -12.56 0.62 21.77
CA LYS A 7 -13.85 0.74 22.49
C LYS A 7 -14.61 2.05 22.21
N LYS A 8 -13.94 3.11 21.71
CA LYS A 8 -14.57 4.43 21.44
C LYS A 8 -15.00 4.63 20.00
N LEU A 9 -14.29 4.00 19.04
CA LEU A 9 -14.68 3.93 17.64
C LEU A 9 -15.25 2.52 17.48
N GLY A 10 -16.51 2.35 17.13
CA GLY A 10 -17.13 1.03 17.03
C GLY A 10 -16.23 0.05 16.26
N LYS A 11 -16.22 -1.23 16.61
CA LYS A 11 -15.35 -2.29 16.02
C LYS A 11 -15.32 -2.25 14.48
N ASN A 12 -16.43 -1.84 13.86
CA ASN A 12 -16.60 -1.71 12.41
C ASN A 12 -15.75 -0.58 11.78
N PHE A 13 -15.37 0.46 12.53
CA PHE A 13 -14.59 1.58 11.98
C PHE A 13 -13.13 1.17 11.78
N HIS A 14 -12.52 0.48 12.73
CA HIS A 14 -11.14 -0.03 12.58
C HIS A 14 -11.02 -1.05 11.44
N TYR A 15 -11.99 -1.95 11.34
CA TYR A 15 -12.04 -2.95 10.29
C TYR A 15 -12.00 -2.30 8.89
N ARG A 16 -12.83 -1.29 8.67
CA ARG A 16 -12.95 -0.63 7.35
C ARG A 16 -11.64 -0.01 6.85
N TRP A 17 -10.83 0.54 7.75
CA TRP A 17 -9.62 1.31 7.39
C TRP A 17 -8.32 0.52 7.54
N SER A 18 -8.39 -0.72 7.96
CA SER A 18 -7.20 -1.55 8.22
C SER A 18 -7.20 -2.90 7.49
N THR A 19 -8.08 -3.08 6.50
CA THR A 19 -8.25 -4.33 5.74
C THR A 19 -7.00 -4.76 4.95
N HIS A 20 -6.07 -3.84 4.69
CA HIS A 20 -4.79 -4.12 4.07
C HIS A 20 -3.80 -4.85 5.00
N GLN A 21 -3.97 -4.80 6.33
CA GLN A 21 -3.00 -5.33 7.29
C GLN A 21 -2.67 -6.82 7.12
N PRO A 22 -3.62 -7.72 6.86
CA PRO A 22 -3.29 -9.13 6.60
C PRO A 22 -2.36 -9.31 5.41
N VAL A 23 -2.61 -8.60 4.30
CA VAL A 23 -1.76 -8.68 3.10
C VAL A 23 -0.38 -8.11 3.38
N VAL A 24 -0.29 -6.93 3.99
CA VAL A 24 1.00 -6.30 4.32
C VAL A 24 1.85 -7.22 5.19
N ARG A 25 1.27 -7.78 6.28
CA ARG A 25 2.00 -8.68 7.20
C ARG A 25 2.44 -9.97 6.50
N ALA A 26 1.58 -10.54 5.64
CA ALA A 26 1.88 -11.74 4.87
C ALA A 26 3.03 -11.50 3.89
N MET A 27 3.00 -10.40 3.16
CA MET A 27 4.05 -10.07 2.20
C MET A 27 5.39 -9.77 2.90
N VAL A 28 5.36 -9.09 4.04
CA VAL A 28 6.59 -8.90 4.85
C VAL A 28 7.17 -10.24 5.32
N GLU A 29 6.34 -11.20 5.75
CA GLU A 29 6.83 -12.55 6.11
C GLU A 29 7.41 -13.30 4.90
N LEU A 30 6.78 -13.17 3.73
CA LEU A 30 7.21 -13.89 2.53
C LEU A 30 8.55 -13.40 1.96
N ILE A 31 8.75 -12.07 1.93
CA ILE A 31 9.92 -11.51 1.24
C ILE A 31 10.96 -10.89 2.16
N ASN A 32 10.63 -10.67 3.45
CA ASN A 32 11.49 -9.98 4.40
C ASN A 32 12.14 -8.71 3.78
N PRO A 33 11.35 -7.68 3.42
CA PRO A 33 11.82 -6.59 2.57
C PRO A 33 12.91 -5.77 3.26
N GLU A 34 13.98 -5.48 2.52
CA GLU A 34 15.02 -4.54 2.95
C GLU A 34 14.56 -3.09 2.78
N LEU A 35 13.76 -2.81 1.74
CA LEU A 35 13.12 -1.52 1.46
C LEU A 35 11.61 -1.64 1.56
N ILE A 36 10.98 -0.71 2.27
CA ILE A 36 9.54 -0.50 2.25
C ILE A 36 9.26 0.93 1.77
N LEU A 37 8.36 1.07 0.80
CA LEU A 37 7.84 2.35 0.35
C LEU A 37 6.34 2.42 0.62
N GLU A 38 5.92 3.36 1.45
CA GLU A 38 4.52 3.67 1.74
C GLU A 38 4.12 4.94 0.98
N LEU A 39 3.18 4.83 0.08
CA LEU A 39 2.63 5.93 -0.73
C LEU A 39 1.20 6.23 -0.27
N GLY A 40 1.05 7.33 0.46
CA GLY A 40 -0.11 7.65 1.25
C GLY A 40 0.05 7.15 2.68
N VAL A 41 0.55 8.04 3.57
CA VAL A 41 0.72 7.70 4.99
C VAL A 41 -0.62 7.58 5.70
N GLY A 42 -0.72 6.67 6.64
CA GLY A 42 -1.98 6.39 7.33
C GLY A 42 -1.84 6.01 8.79
N ARG A 43 -2.90 6.27 9.58
CA ARG A 43 -2.95 5.88 11.00
C ARG A 43 -2.90 4.37 11.24
N TYR A 44 -3.14 3.55 10.22
CA TYR A 44 -3.18 2.09 10.31
C TYR A 44 -2.03 1.41 9.57
N SER A 45 -1.48 2.03 8.53
CA SER A 45 -0.35 1.53 7.74
C SER A 45 0.99 1.99 8.30
N THR A 46 1.19 3.30 8.49
CA THR A 46 2.47 3.86 8.97
C THR A 46 2.97 3.23 10.29
N PRO A 47 2.15 3.12 11.38
CA PRO A 47 2.61 2.48 12.62
C PRO A 47 2.88 0.98 12.47
N LEU A 48 2.33 0.34 11.43
CA LEU A 48 2.64 -1.04 11.09
C LEU A 48 4.03 -1.12 10.43
N PHE A 49 4.27 -0.30 9.39
CA PHE A 49 5.53 -0.30 8.65
C PHE A 49 6.74 0.07 9.52
N ILE A 50 6.62 1.07 10.40
CA ILE A 50 7.70 1.47 11.31
C ILE A 50 8.22 0.31 12.18
N LYS A 51 7.37 -0.67 12.49
CA LYS A 51 7.72 -1.84 13.34
C LYS A 51 8.43 -2.96 12.59
N PHE A 52 8.37 -2.98 11.26
CA PHE A 52 9.01 -4.04 10.49
C PHE A 52 10.54 -3.92 10.47
N PRO A 53 11.26 -5.03 10.29
CA PRO A 53 12.72 -5.08 10.36
C PRO A 53 13.43 -4.57 9.09
N ALA A 54 12.74 -3.83 8.21
CA ALA A 54 13.33 -3.26 7.00
C ALA A 54 14.53 -2.36 7.32
N GLN A 55 15.51 -2.31 6.42
CA GLN A 55 16.68 -1.45 6.53
C GLN A 55 16.33 0.02 6.24
N LYS A 56 15.38 0.25 5.31
CA LYS A 56 14.90 1.56 4.93
C LYS A 56 13.39 1.54 4.76
N ILE A 57 12.73 2.57 5.26
CA ILE A 57 11.30 2.83 5.05
C ILE A 57 11.15 4.25 4.55
N ILE A 58 10.54 4.43 3.38
CA ILE A 58 10.25 5.74 2.80
C ILE A 58 8.73 5.93 2.84
N HIS A 59 8.30 6.97 3.51
CA HIS A 59 6.90 7.38 3.63
C HIS A 59 6.67 8.61 2.76
N VAL A 60 5.81 8.51 1.76
CA VAL A 60 5.47 9.61 0.84
C VAL A 60 4.02 10.01 1.03
N GLU A 61 3.76 11.31 1.14
CA GLU A 61 2.41 11.85 1.28
C GLU A 61 2.28 13.14 0.47
N SER A 62 1.10 13.35 -0.10
CA SER A 62 0.80 14.53 -0.92
C SER A 62 0.16 15.68 -0.13
N GLU A 63 -0.28 15.45 1.09
CA GLU A 63 -0.82 16.47 1.99
C GLU A 63 0.13 16.70 3.17
N GLN A 64 0.82 17.85 3.18
CA GLN A 64 1.83 18.18 4.20
C GLN A 64 1.26 18.12 5.62
N GLY A 65 0.05 18.68 5.84
CA GLY A 65 -0.56 18.70 7.17
C GLY A 65 -0.88 17.29 7.69
N TRP A 66 -1.28 16.37 6.80
CA TRP A 66 -1.51 14.97 7.14
C TRP A 66 -0.20 14.23 7.43
N LEU A 67 0.83 14.46 6.60
CA LEU A 67 2.18 13.93 6.83
C LEU A 67 2.71 14.31 8.21
N ASP A 68 2.62 15.59 8.57
CA ASP A 68 3.09 16.10 9.86
C ASP A 68 2.31 15.51 11.03
N LEU A 69 0.98 15.35 10.87
CA LEU A 69 0.12 14.75 11.88
C LEU A 69 0.50 13.26 12.13
N VAL A 70 0.60 12.47 11.06
CA VAL A 70 0.94 11.04 11.17
C VAL A 70 2.35 10.86 11.72
N LYS A 71 3.30 11.68 11.30
CA LYS A 71 4.66 11.70 11.83
C LYS A 71 4.68 12.00 13.34
N LYS A 72 3.91 13.01 13.78
CA LYS A 72 3.77 13.36 15.20
C LYS A 72 3.15 12.23 16.02
N GLU A 73 2.08 11.61 15.51
CA GLU A 73 1.39 10.51 16.21
C GLU A 73 2.27 9.26 16.36
N ASN A 74 3.30 9.09 15.55
CA ASN A 74 4.21 7.94 15.55
C ASN A 74 5.64 8.27 15.98
N ALA A 75 5.90 9.45 16.53
CA ALA A 75 7.24 9.95 16.84
C ALA A 75 8.11 8.97 17.65
N ASP A 76 7.52 8.27 18.63
CA ASP A 76 8.23 7.30 19.49
C ASP A 76 8.72 6.05 18.73
N GLY A 77 8.13 5.74 17.57
CA GLY A 77 8.49 4.58 16.73
C GLY A 77 9.42 4.93 15.57
N ILE A 78 9.55 6.22 15.25
CA ILE A 78 10.39 6.67 14.14
C ILE A 78 11.87 6.54 14.50
N THR A 79 12.62 5.92 13.61
CA THR A 79 14.08 5.74 13.76
C THR A 79 14.79 6.28 12.51
N SER A 80 16.11 6.21 12.48
CA SER A 80 16.93 6.62 11.33
C SER A 80 16.63 5.87 10.03
N LYS A 81 15.94 4.71 10.11
CA LYS A 81 15.51 3.97 8.92
C LYS A 81 14.29 4.57 8.23
N SER A 82 13.50 5.40 8.93
CA SER A 82 12.28 6.03 8.41
C SER A 82 12.59 7.40 7.81
N GLU A 83 12.20 7.60 6.58
CA GLU A 83 12.28 8.87 5.85
C GLU A 83 10.88 9.30 5.44
N PHE A 84 10.54 10.57 5.69
CA PHE A 84 9.23 11.15 5.34
C PHE A 84 9.44 12.19 4.24
N ARG A 85 8.71 12.03 3.13
CA ARG A 85 8.77 12.89 1.95
C ARG A 85 7.40 13.48 1.64
N HIS A 86 7.37 14.77 1.38
CA HIS A 86 6.20 15.45 0.82
C HIS A 86 6.26 15.42 -0.70
N HIS A 87 5.25 14.85 -1.36
CA HIS A 87 5.03 14.94 -2.79
C HIS A 87 3.94 15.97 -3.06
N ASP A 88 4.34 17.24 -3.21
CA ASP A 88 3.40 18.33 -3.43
C ASP A 88 2.78 18.27 -4.82
N ILE A 89 1.50 17.90 -4.89
CA ILE A 89 0.69 17.88 -6.12
C ILE A 89 -0.24 19.09 -6.26
N ALA A 90 -0.28 20.00 -5.27
CA ALA A 90 -1.10 21.21 -5.33
C ALA A 90 -0.74 22.12 -6.52
N PRO A 91 0.56 22.29 -6.90
CA PRO A 91 0.92 23.06 -8.10
C PRO A 91 0.33 22.52 -9.40
N LEU A 92 -0.10 21.25 -9.42
CA LEU A 92 -0.80 20.64 -10.56
C LEU A 92 -2.29 20.98 -10.59
N GLY A 93 -2.80 21.75 -9.62
CA GLY A 93 -4.23 22.03 -9.47
C GLY A 93 -5.03 20.82 -8.96
N ILE A 94 -4.38 19.87 -8.29
CA ILE A 94 -5.00 18.68 -7.70
C ILE A 94 -5.20 18.95 -6.21
N GLU A 95 -6.31 19.61 -5.87
CA GLU A 95 -6.58 20.07 -4.50
C GLU A 95 -7.40 19.07 -3.67
N SER A 96 -7.81 17.94 -4.24
CA SER A 96 -8.68 16.99 -3.55
C SER A 96 -8.22 15.56 -3.72
N ILE A 97 -8.18 14.83 -2.60
CA ILE A 97 -7.93 13.38 -2.58
C ILE A 97 -8.96 12.57 -3.40
N LYS A 98 -10.09 13.18 -3.76
CA LYS A 98 -11.20 12.54 -4.49
C LYS A 98 -11.11 12.68 -6.00
N ILE A 99 -10.16 13.45 -6.51
CA ILE A 99 -9.94 13.55 -7.95
C ILE A 99 -9.46 12.20 -8.47
N LEU A 100 -10.21 11.65 -9.44
CA LEU A 100 -9.90 10.35 -10.03
C LEU A 100 -8.92 10.49 -11.21
N PRO A 101 -8.17 9.43 -11.57
CA PRO A 101 -7.26 9.45 -12.73
C PRO A 101 -7.94 9.87 -14.03
N SER A 102 -9.22 9.51 -14.23
CA SER A 102 -10.01 9.88 -15.41
C SER A 102 -10.36 11.37 -15.50
N GLN A 103 -10.25 12.12 -14.41
CA GLN A 103 -10.54 13.55 -14.33
C GLN A 103 -9.30 14.43 -14.57
N LEU A 104 -8.11 13.83 -14.61
CA LEU A 104 -6.87 14.53 -14.87
C LEU A 104 -6.75 14.89 -16.36
N ASN A 105 -6.23 16.08 -16.62
CA ASN A 105 -5.76 16.43 -17.98
C ASN A 105 -4.39 15.79 -18.27
N GLU A 106 -3.96 15.82 -19.54
CA GLU A 106 -2.72 15.16 -19.96
C GLU A 106 -1.46 15.74 -19.29
N SER A 107 -1.42 17.03 -19.01
CA SER A 107 -0.28 17.65 -18.30
C SER A 107 -0.18 17.15 -16.85
N GLN A 108 -1.32 17.04 -16.17
CA GLN A 108 -1.37 16.50 -14.80
C GLN A 108 -0.95 15.04 -14.75
N LYS A 109 -1.47 14.20 -15.67
CA LYS A 109 -1.06 12.80 -15.79
C LYS A 109 0.43 12.67 -16.01
N SER A 110 0.96 13.40 -17.01
CA SER A 110 2.40 13.37 -17.35
C SER A 110 3.26 13.79 -16.16
N ALA A 111 2.86 14.80 -15.38
CA ALA A 111 3.62 15.25 -14.22
C ALA A 111 3.63 14.19 -13.11
N ILE A 112 2.49 13.54 -12.85
CA ILE A 112 2.38 12.43 -11.89
C ILE A 112 3.24 11.24 -12.36
N ASP A 113 3.11 10.83 -13.61
CA ASP A 113 3.88 9.72 -14.17
C ASP A 113 5.38 9.98 -14.10
N ASN A 114 5.83 11.19 -14.45
CA ASN A 114 7.23 11.59 -14.36
C ASN A 114 7.78 11.49 -12.94
N TYR A 115 6.99 11.89 -11.94
CA TYR A 115 7.39 11.76 -10.55
C TYR A 115 7.60 10.29 -10.16
N TYR A 116 6.64 9.40 -10.47
CA TYR A 116 6.76 7.99 -10.11
C TYR A 116 7.80 7.24 -10.94
N GLN A 117 8.04 7.63 -12.20
CA GLN A 117 9.16 7.12 -12.99
C GLN A 117 10.51 7.53 -12.41
N SER A 118 10.64 8.79 -11.95
CA SER A 118 11.85 9.23 -11.24
C SER A 118 12.06 8.45 -9.95
N LEU A 119 11.00 8.20 -9.19
CA LEU A 119 11.05 7.39 -7.98
C LEU A 119 11.40 5.93 -8.28
N ALA A 120 10.88 5.36 -9.37
CA ALA A 120 11.25 4.02 -9.84
C ALA A 120 12.76 3.93 -10.13
N THR A 121 13.30 4.92 -10.85
CA THR A 121 14.74 5.00 -11.13
C THR A 121 15.56 5.11 -9.86
N GLU A 122 15.10 5.90 -8.87
CA GLU A 122 15.74 6.01 -7.56
C GLU A 122 15.77 4.65 -6.84
N ILE A 123 14.64 3.93 -6.81
CA ILE A 123 14.54 2.61 -6.17
C ILE A 123 15.46 1.60 -6.84
N GLU A 124 15.52 1.58 -8.17
CA GLU A 124 16.32 0.64 -8.95
C GLU A 124 17.82 0.73 -8.66
N ILE A 125 18.33 1.92 -8.34
CA ILE A 125 19.75 2.13 -7.99
C ILE A 125 20.04 1.97 -6.50
N MET A 126 19.03 1.81 -5.65
CA MET A 126 19.23 1.57 -4.23
C MET A 126 19.84 0.18 -3.98
N PRO A 127 20.70 0.02 -2.96
CA PRO A 127 21.42 -1.23 -2.72
C PRO A 127 20.56 -2.32 -2.03
N TYR A 128 19.25 -2.24 -2.10
CA TYR A 128 18.32 -3.18 -1.46
C TYR A 128 17.95 -4.31 -2.40
N LYS A 129 17.98 -5.55 -1.89
CA LYS A 129 17.74 -6.78 -2.66
C LYS A 129 16.27 -7.18 -2.70
N SER A 130 15.50 -6.69 -1.75
CA SER A 130 14.06 -6.98 -1.66
C SER A 130 13.28 -5.73 -1.30
N SER A 131 12.14 -5.54 -1.95
CA SER A 131 11.33 -4.34 -1.78
C SER A 131 9.83 -4.62 -1.76
N LEU A 132 9.12 -3.88 -0.91
CA LEU A 132 7.68 -3.86 -0.81
C LEU A 132 7.19 -2.43 -0.96
N ILE A 133 6.22 -2.23 -1.85
CA ILE A 133 5.56 -0.95 -2.05
C ILE A 133 4.08 -1.10 -1.69
N PHE A 134 3.57 -0.16 -0.91
CA PHE A 134 2.16 -0.04 -0.55
C PHE A 134 1.62 1.31 -1.01
N THR A 135 0.48 1.31 -1.69
CA THR A 135 -0.19 2.53 -2.14
C THR A 135 -1.62 2.64 -1.61
N ASP A 136 -1.88 3.74 -0.90
CA ASP A 136 -3.20 4.15 -0.40
C ASP A 136 -3.34 5.69 -0.40
N GLY A 137 -2.56 6.38 -1.22
CA GLY A 137 -2.56 7.83 -1.34
C GLY A 137 -3.71 8.39 -2.17
N PHE A 138 -3.51 9.59 -2.72
CA PHE A 138 -4.48 10.28 -3.57
C PHE A 138 -4.98 9.39 -4.70
N ALA A 139 -6.29 9.36 -4.89
CA ALA A 139 -6.94 8.54 -5.92
C ALA A 139 -6.36 8.77 -7.32
N SER A 140 -6.06 10.03 -7.65
CA SER A 140 -5.46 10.45 -8.93
C SER A 140 -4.08 9.85 -9.23
N CYS A 141 -3.33 9.46 -8.19
CA CYS A 141 -1.96 8.94 -8.32
C CYS A 141 -1.87 7.41 -8.35
N ARG A 142 -2.92 6.70 -7.92
CA ARG A 142 -2.86 5.26 -7.63
C ARG A 142 -2.50 4.41 -8.84
N LYS A 143 -3.09 4.68 -10.02
CA LYS A 143 -2.74 3.96 -11.25
C LYS A 143 -1.27 4.14 -11.61
N SER A 144 -0.82 5.40 -11.71
CA SER A 144 0.58 5.73 -12.05
C SER A 144 1.57 5.12 -11.07
N THR A 145 1.21 5.06 -9.79
CA THR A 145 2.01 4.37 -8.76
C THR A 145 2.21 2.89 -9.13
N VAL A 146 1.13 2.17 -9.42
CA VAL A 146 1.21 0.74 -9.77
C VAL A 146 1.96 0.53 -11.07
N ASP A 147 1.62 1.27 -12.12
CA ASP A 147 2.24 1.13 -13.45
C ASP A 147 3.74 1.42 -13.45
N CYS A 148 4.18 2.45 -12.72
CA CYS A 148 5.59 2.85 -12.73
C CYS A 148 6.46 2.03 -11.77
N LEU A 149 5.91 1.60 -10.63
CA LEU A 149 6.73 1.05 -9.55
C LEU A 149 6.68 -0.47 -9.44
N THR A 150 5.69 -1.16 -10.04
CA THR A 150 5.61 -2.63 -9.94
C THR A 150 6.83 -3.31 -10.55
N SER A 151 7.37 -2.80 -11.66
CA SER A 151 8.53 -3.41 -12.33
C SER A 151 9.82 -3.40 -11.50
N VAL A 152 9.93 -2.47 -10.54
CA VAL A 152 11.14 -2.27 -9.71
C VAL A 152 10.96 -2.77 -8.27
N THR A 153 9.86 -3.48 -7.99
CA THR A 153 9.58 -4.03 -6.65
C THR A 153 9.30 -5.52 -6.70
N ASP A 154 9.49 -6.21 -5.59
CA ASP A 154 9.12 -7.62 -5.46
C ASP A 154 7.65 -7.80 -5.13
N VAL A 155 7.08 -6.86 -4.39
CA VAL A 155 5.66 -6.84 -4.05
C VAL A 155 5.11 -5.42 -4.12
N MET A 156 4.04 -5.25 -4.91
CA MET A 156 3.20 -4.05 -4.95
C MET A 156 1.85 -4.35 -4.30
N ILE A 157 1.48 -3.59 -3.26
CA ILE A 157 0.17 -3.69 -2.59
C ILE A 157 -0.61 -2.41 -2.87
N PHE A 158 -1.87 -2.55 -3.26
CA PHE A 158 -2.78 -1.43 -3.54
C PHE A 158 -4.13 -1.61 -2.84
N HIS A 159 -4.56 -0.57 -2.12
CA HIS A 159 -5.79 -0.57 -1.34
C HIS A 159 -7.01 -0.14 -2.19
N ASP A 160 -8.23 -0.39 -1.67
CA ASP A 160 -9.52 -0.08 -2.33
C ASP A 160 -9.71 -0.73 -3.71
N ALA A 161 -9.17 -1.95 -3.88
CA ALA A 161 -9.22 -2.67 -5.17
C ALA A 161 -10.64 -3.10 -5.61
N GLU A 162 -11.67 -2.90 -4.77
CA GLU A 162 -13.08 -3.13 -5.12
C GLU A 162 -13.64 -2.10 -6.13
N LYS A 163 -12.90 -1.03 -6.40
CA LYS A 163 -13.27 0.03 -7.34
C LYS A 163 -12.20 0.20 -8.43
N PRO A 164 -11.90 -0.86 -9.19
CA PRO A 164 -10.77 -0.83 -10.12
C PRO A 164 -10.92 0.28 -11.17
N GLU A 165 -12.11 0.52 -11.69
CA GLU A 165 -12.39 1.57 -12.68
C GLU A 165 -12.16 2.98 -12.11
N ALA A 166 -12.51 3.20 -10.84
CA ALA A 166 -12.34 4.51 -10.20
C ALA A 166 -10.85 4.89 -10.03
N TYR A 167 -10.00 3.92 -9.71
CA TYR A 167 -8.57 4.13 -9.46
C TYR A 167 -7.70 3.77 -10.67
N GLY A 168 -8.30 3.27 -11.75
CA GLY A 168 -7.62 2.88 -12.98
C GLY A 168 -6.93 1.51 -12.91
N TYR A 169 -7.20 0.70 -11.88
CA TYR A 169 -6.63 -0.64 -11.73
C TYR A 169 -7.16 -1.66 -12.75
N ASP A 170 -8.28 -1.35 -13.44
CA ASP A 170 -8.81 -2.10 -14.58
C ASP A 170 -7.99 -1.91 -15.88
N LYS A 171 -7.05 -0.96 -15.88
CA LYS A 171 -6.25 -0.54 -17.05
C LYS A 171 -4.77 -0.48 -16.70
N LEU A 172 -4.29 -1.39 -15.86
CA LEU A 172 -2.86 -1.53 -15.57
C LEU A 172 -2.11 -2.00 -16.81
N GLU A 173 -0.82 -1.64 -16.88
CA GLU A 173 0.04 -1.98 -18.01
C GLU A 173 0.18 -3.51 -18.18
N PRO A 174 -0.17 -4.09 -19.34
CA PRO A 174 -0.14 -5.55 -19.54
C PRO A 174 1.21 -6.20 -19.25
N LYS A 175 2.33 -5.49 -19.48
CA LYS A 175 3.69 -5.97 -19.21
C LYS A 175 3.93 -6.37 -17.76
N LEU A 176 3.16 -5.81 -16.81
CA LEU A 176 3.29 -6.14 -15.38
C LEU A 176 2.93 -7.61 -15.12
N TYR A 177 1.98 -8.16 -15.86
CA TYR A 177 1.53 -9.55 -15.75
C TYR A 177 2.50 -10.57 -16.36
N GLU A 178 3.53 -10.12 -17.06
CA GLU A 178 4.61 -10.98 -17.55
C GLU A 178 5.49 -11.46 -16.38
N THR A 179 5.73 -10.59 -15.42
CA THR A 179 6.66 -10.81 -14.30
C THR A 179 6.00 -11.01 -12.95
N HIS A 180 4.75 -10.57 -12.76
CA HIS A 180 4.03 -10.63 -11.49
C HIS A 180 2.71 -11.36 -11.63
N ASP A 181 2.31 -12.06 -10.58
CA ASP A 181 0.96 -12.57 -10.38
C ASP A 181 0.14 -11.57 -9.57
N GLU A 182 -1.12 -11.35 -9.97
CA GLU A 182 -2.07 -10.48 -9.25
C GLU A 182 -3.02 -11.30 -8.39
N TYR A 183 -3.22 -10.81 -7.15
CA TYR A 183 -4.15 -11.38 -6.17
C TYR A 183 -5.03 -10.29 -5.58
N LEU A 184 -6.23 -10.67 -5.15
CA LEU A 184 -7.16 -9.82 -4.41
C LEU A 184 -7.56 -10.49 -3.11
N LEU A 185 -7.32 -9.84 -1.98
CA LEU A 185 -7.98 -10.20 -0.73
C LEU A 185 -9.27 -9.38 -0.62
N LYS A 186 -10.39 -10.02 -0.86
CA LYS A 186 -11.71 -9.44 -0.65
C LYS A 186 -12.06 -9.44 0.82
N THR A 187 -12.73 -8.40 1.26
CA THR A 187 -13.34 -8.30 2.59
C THR A 187 -14.74 -7.72 2.45
N ALA A 188 -15.51 -7.71 3.54
CA ALA A 188 -16.86 -7.15 3.51
C ALA A 188 -16.91 -5.62 3.29
N THR A 189 -15.79 -4.91 3.43
CA THR A 189 -15.76 -3.43 3.42
C THR A 189 -14.83 -2.84 2.36
N SER A 190 -13.64 -3.35 2.20
CA SER A 190 -12.66 -2.86 1.24
C SER A 190 -11.72 -4.00 0.83
N TRP A 191 -11.31 -4.02 -0.44
CA TRP A 191 -10.43 -5.03 -0.97
C TRP A 191 -9.00 -4.52 -1.05
N THR A 192 -8.07 -5.43 -0.83
CA THR A 192 -6.64 -5.16 -1.02
C THR A 192 -6.12 -6.02 -2.15
N GLY A 193 -5.65 -5.37 -3.21
CA GLY A 193 -4.95 -6.03 -4.30
C GLY A 193 -3.45 -6.07 -4.02
N PHE A 194 -2.77 -7.07 -4.58
CA PHE A 194 -1.32 -7.09 -4.61
C PHE A 194 -0.79 -7.84 -5.82
N MET A 195 0.36 -7.40 -6.28
CA MET A 195 1.14 -8.08 -7.31
C MET A 195 2.44 -8.56 -6.68
N ILE A 196 2.83 -9.78 -6.94
CA ILE A 196 4.05 -10.41 -6.42
C ILE A 196 4.82 -11.05 -7.57
N LYS A 197 6.16 -10.90 -7.61
CA LYS A 197 6.99 -11.56 -8.61
C LYS A 197 6.78 -13.07 -8.57
N LYS A 198 6.65 -13.68 -9.75
CA LYS A 198 6.24 -15.08 -9.94
C LYS A 198 7.18 -16.12 -9.32
N ASP A 199 8.44 -15.77 -9.13
CA ASP A 199 9.49 -16.64 -8.60
C ASP A 199 9.68 -16.54 -7.07
N ILE A 200 8.94 -15.66 -6.39
CA ILE A 200 9.11 -15.42 -4.94
C ILE A 200 8.48 -16.52 -4.10
N ALA A 201 7.26 -16.94 -4.42
CA ALA A 201 6.55 -17.97 -3.66
C ALA A 201 5.53 -18.71 -4.51
N THR A 202 5.26 -19.97 -4.16
CA THR A 202 4.17 -20.71 -4.78
C THR A 202 2.81 -20.19 -4.33
N GLU A 203 1.77 -20.43 -5.12
CA GLU A 203 0.40 -20.03 -4.79
C GLU A 203 -0.05 -20.65 -3.45
N GLU A 204 0.30 -21.91 -3.18
CA GLU A 204 0.00 -22.58 -1.90
C GLU A 204 0.63 -21.82 -0.72
N ARG A 205 1.89 -21.37 -0.87
CA ARG A 205 2.57 -20.63 0.19
C ARG A 205 1.96 -19.26 0.41
N ILE A 206 1.57 -18.57 -0.66
CA ILE A 206 0.86 -17.28 -0.59
C ILE A 206 -0.47 -17.47 0.16
N ASN A 207 -1.26 -18.48 -0.23
CA ASN A 207 -2.53 -18.80 0.41
C ASN A 207 -2.37 -19.12 1.91
N GLU A 208 -1.38 -19.94 2.26
CA GLU A 208 -1.07 -20.29 3.66
C GLU A 208 -0.80 -19.05 4.50
N VAL A 209 0.13 -18.19 4.04
CA VAL A 209 0.57 -17.02 4.81
C VAL A 209 -0.52 -15.96 4.89
N ILE A 210 -1.27 -15.70 3.82
CA ILE A 210 -2.41 -14.79 3.85
C ILE A 210 -3.46 -15.28 4.85
N ASN A 211 -3.84 -16.56 4.81
CA ASN A 211 -4.83 -17.12 5.72
C ASN A 211 -4.39 -17.02 7.19
N LYS A 212 -3.12 -17.29 7.48
CA LYS A 212 -2.53 -17.10 8.81
C LYS A 212 -2.76 -15.68 9.34
N TYR A 213 -2.47 -14.67 8.51
CA TYR A 213 -2.61 -13.27 8.95
C TYR A 213 -4.05 -12.78 8.94
N VAL A 214 -4.92 -13.34 8.12
CA VAL A 214 -6.38 -13.12 8.21
C VAL A 214 -6.89 -13.64 9.55
N ASP A 215 -6.49 -14.84 9.99
CA ASP A 215 -6.92 -15.41 11.28
C ASP A 215 -6.41 -14.57 12.46
N ILE A 216 -5.16 -14.12 12.42
CA ILE A 216 -4.60 -13.21 13.44
C ILE A 216 -5.40 -11.89 13.48
N TYR A 217 -5.66 -11.29 12.33
CA TYR A 217 -6.39 -10.02 12.23
C TYR A 217 -7.83 -10.13 12.76
N ILE A 218 -8.52 -11.22 12.41
CA ILE A 218 -9.86 -11.53 12.90
C ILE A 218 -9.86 -11.66 14.43
N ALA A 219 -8.88 -12.39 14.97
CA ALA A 219 -8.75 -12.57 16.42
C ALA A 219 -8.43 -11.24 17.14
N GLU A 220 -7.53 -10.41 16.57
CA GLU A 220 -7.18 -9.10 17.13
C GLU A 220 -8.40 -8.14 17.19
N LEU A 221 -9.28 -8.18 16.20
CA LEU A 221 -10.46 -7.31 16.12
C LEU A 221 -11.72 -7.93 16.73
N GLY A 222 -11.76 -9.25 16.95
CA GLY A 222 -12.95 -9.97 17.39
C GLY A 222 -14.09 -9.89 16.37
N ILE A 223 -13.78 -10.02 15.08
CA ILE A 223 -14.73 -10.04 13.96
C ILE A 223 -14.85 -11.45 13.38
N ASP A 224 -15.86 -11.66 12.51
CA ASP A 224 -16.08 -12.93 11.83
C ASP A 224 -15.18 -13.04 10.59
N ARG A 225 -14.77 -14.28 10.24
CA ARG A 225 -14.06 -14.60 8.99
C ARG A 225 -14.94 -14.44 7.75
N LYS A 226 -16.24 -14.37 7.90
CA LYS A 226 -17.18 -14.25 6.80
C LYS A 226 -16.86 -13.02 5.91
N GLY A 227 -16.62 -13.26 4.63
CA GLY A 227 -16.32 -12.22 3.65
C GLY A 227 -14.83 -12.04 3.34
N PHE A 228 -13.92 -12.81 4.00
CA PHE A 228 -12.52 -12.87 3.57
C PHE A 228 -12.34 -13.95 2.51
N GLU A 229 -11.91 -13.55 1.33
CA GLU A 229 -11.65 -14.43 0.19
C GLU A 229 -10.41 -13.96 -0.56
N LEU A 230 -9.42 -14.86 -0.74
CA LEU A 230 -8.27 -14.61 -1.60
C LEU A 230 -8.55 -15.15 -3.00
N ILE A 231 -8.34 -14.32 -4.01
CA ILE A 231 -8.54 -14.65 -5.42
C ILE A 231 -7.26 -14.33 -6.17
N LYS A 232 -6.79 -15.29 -6.97
CA LYS A 232 -5.79 -15.06 -8.02
C LYS A 232 -6.52 -14.60 -9.29
N LYS A 233 -6.02 -13.55 -9.92
CA LYS A 233 -6.52 -13.07 -11.21
C LYS A 233 -5.78 -13.67 -12.40
#